data_d856dfa4a0bcd6ecf7485a7065bfcf44
#
_entry.id   d856dfa4a0bcd6ecf7485a7065bfcf44
#
_cell.length_a   1.000
_cell.length_b   1.000
_cell.length_c   1.000
_cell.angle_alpha   90.00
_cell.angle_beta   90.00
_cell.angle_gamma   90.00
#
_symmetry.space_group_name_H-M   'P 1'
#
loop_
_entity.id
_entity.type
_entity.pdbx_description
1 polymer ?
#
loop_
_entity_poly.entity_id
_entity_poly.type
_entity_poly.pdbx_seq_one_letter_code
_entity_poly.pdbx_strand_id
1 'polypeptide(L)'
;MKKTFFSLVVAALAAFHLNAGEINVFAAANVTYAFDELKTEFAKTNPDTKVTVTLGASGALSTQIKNGAPADVFMAANMKFVKDLYDVKFAVTEPVVYAQGALALFTIRDIDLAKGINAVEGLKAIAIANPETAPYGKASIEALKKAGIYDKVEKNVILAKSIGEALSQALSAADVGFI
;
A
#
# COMPACT_ATOMS: atom_id res chain seq x y z
N MET A 1 9.75 -30.18 -73.15
CA MET A 1 8.76 -29.53 -72.28
C MET A 1 9.31 -29.57 -70.86
N LYS A 2 9.91 -28.47 -70.41
CA LYS A 2 10.51 -28.35 -69.08
C LYS A 2 9.48 -27.72 -68.15
N LYS A 3 9.00 -28.48 -67.12
CA LYS A 3 8.10 -27.96 -66.08
C LYS A 3 8.95 -27.38 -64.94
N THR A 4 8.99 -26.08 -64.87
CA THR A 4 9.58 -25.33 -63.77
C THR A 4 8.62 -25.38 -62.53
N PHE A 5 9.03 -26.08 -61.45
CA PHE A 5 8.38 -26.05 -60.19
C PHE A 5 8.79 -24.75 -59.49
N PHE A 6 7.83 -23.87 -59.31
CA PHE A 6 7.97 -22.65 -58.50
C PHE A 6 7.65 -22.99 -57.03
N SER A 7 8.70 -23.23 -56.23
CA SER A 7 8.54 -23.45 -54.81
C SER A 7 8.24 -22.12 -54.11
N LEU A 8 7.01 -21.96 -53.69
CA LEU A 8 6.58 -20.84 -52.84
C LEU A 8 7.03 -21.13 -51.38
N VAL A 9 8.15 -20.55 -50.97
CA VAL A 9 8.56 -20.54 -49.57
C VAL A 9 7.71 -19.49 -48.86
N VAL A 10 6.63 -19.90 -48.24
CA VAL A 10 5.88 -19.08 -47.30
C VAL A 10 6.70 -19.02 -46.00
N ALA A 11 7.45 -17.94 -45.82
CA ALA A 11 8.07 -17.61 -44.55
C ALA A 11 6.95 -17.25 -43.57
N ALA A 12 6.53 -18.22 -42.76
CA ALA A 12 5.71 -17.97 -41.58
C ALA A 12 6.58 -17.15 -40.61
N LEU A 13 6.44 -15.83 -40.65
CA LEU A 13 6.83 -14.98 -39.56
C LEU A 13 5.94 -15.37 -38.34
N ALA A 14 6.45 -16.27 -37.50
CA ALA A 14 5.94 -16.47 -36.17
C ALA A 14 6.13 -15.12 -35.47
N ALA A 15 5.08 -14.32 -35.42
CA ALA A 15 5.00 -13.20 -34.51
C ALA A 15 5.08 -13.81 -33.11
N PHE A 16 6.28 -13.81 -32.55
CA PHE A 16 6.42 -13.95 -31.11
C PHE A 16 5.65 -12.79 -30.52
N HIS A 17 4.41 -13.07 -30.10
CA HIS A 17 3.72 -12.21 -29.18
C HIS A 17 4.57 -12.31 -27.91
N LEU A 18 5.48 -11.35 -27.72
CA LEU A 18 6.03 -11.06 -26.42
C LEU A 18 4.80 -10.84 -25.52
N ASN A 19 4.46 -11.84 -24.73
CA ASN A 19 3.42 -11.68 -23.73
C ASN A 19 3.88 -10.51 -22.87
N ALA A 20 3.23 -9.37 -23.03
CA ALA A 20 3.36 -8.27 -22.11
C ALA A 20 3.15 -8.84 -20.70
N GLY A 21 4.19 -8.81 -19.88
CA GLY A 21 4.09 -9.32 -18.51
C GLY A 21 3.03 -8.54 -17.75
N GLU A 22 2.27 -9.19 -16.89
CA GLU A 22 1.39 -8.50 -15.95
C GLU A 22 1.94 -8.72 -14.55
N ILE A 23 2.07 -7.64 -13.77
CA ILE A 23 2.51 -7.68 -12.37
C ILE A 23 1.40 -7.12 -11.51
N ASN A 24 0.90 -7.93 -10.59
CA ASN A 24 -0.12 -7.55 -9.61
C ASN A 24 0.58 -7.15 -8.30
N VAL A 25 0.63 -5.86 -8.01
CA VAL A 25 1.22 -5.32 -6.81
C VAL A 25 0.15 -5.12 -5.74
N PHE A 26 0.32 -5.76 -4.59
CA PHE A 26 -0.48 -5.48 -3.40
C PHE A 26 0.32 -4.53 -2.52
N ALA A 27 -0.13 -3.29 -2.36
CA ALA A 27 0.64 -2.26 -1.67
C ALA A 27 -0.14 -1.61 -0.52
N ALA A 28 0.55 -1.42 0.59
CA ALA A 28 -0.02 -0.68 1.71
C ALA A 28 -0.36 0.77 1.30
N ALA A 29 -1.51 1.27 1.75
CA ALA A 29 -2.08 2.54 1.29
C ALA A 29 -1.22 3.79 1.61
N ASN A 30 -0.16 3.66 2.42
CA ASN A 30 0.79 4.74 2.65
C ASN A 30 1.60 5.13 1.40
N VAL A 31 1.68 4.26 0.38
CA VAL A 31 2.38 4.56 -0.88
C VAL A 31 1.44 5.07 -1.98
N THR A 32 0.16 5.27 -1.71
CA THR A 32 -0.86 5.63 -2.71
C THR A 32 -0.42 6.76 -3.63
N TYR A 33 0.09 7.85 -3.07
CA TYR A 33 0.44 9.05 -3.84
C TYR A 33 1.79 8.94 -4.57
N ALA A 34 2.65 8.01 -4.15
CA ALA A 34 3.92 7.76 -4.82
C ALA A 34 3.82 6.67 -5.90
N PHE A 35 2.73 5.87 -5.90
CA PHE A 35 2.67 4.66 -6.71
C PHE A 35 2.61 4.94 -8.21
N ASP A 36 1.91 5.98 -8.63
CA ASP A 36 1.81 6.33 -10.06
C ASP A 36 3.16 6.78 -10.62
N GLU A 37 3.95 7.51 -9.82
CA GLU A 37 5.32 7.90 -10.20
C GLU A 37 6.23 6.67 -10.26
N LEU A 38 6.20 5.79 -9.28
CA LEU A 38 6.94 4.52 -9.28
C LEU A 38 6.62 3.67 -10.50
N LYS A 39 5.34 3.54 -10.84
CA LYS A 39 4.87 2.82 -12.03
C LYS A 39 5.39 3.47 -13.31
N THR A 40 5.39 4.79 -13.37
CA THR A 40 5.89 5.55 -14.52
C THR A 40 7.40 5.34 -14.71
N GLU A 41 8.16 5.38 -13.61
CA GLU A 41 9.61 5.11 -13.67
C GLU A 41 9.90 3.67 -14.09
N PHE A 42 9.17 2.70 -13.55
CA PHE A 42 9.30 1.29 -13.92
C PHE A 42 9.03 1.06 -15.43
N ALA A 43 8.01 1.71 -15.98
CA ALA A 43 7.64 1.57 -17.38
C ALA A 43 8.72 2.06 -18.35
N LYS A 44 9.63 2.97 -17.93
CA LYS A 44 10.74 3.44 -18.79
C LYS A 44 11.70 2.32 -19.19
N THR A 45 11.89 1.34 -18.33
CA THR A 45 12.78 0.19 -18.59
C THR A 45 12.01 -1.10 -18.90
N ASN A 46 10.70 -1.11 -18.65
CA ASN A 46 9.83 -2.28 -18.83
C ASN A 46 8.53 -1.88 -19.56
N PRO A 47 8.62 -1.32 -20.80
CA PRO A 47 7.47 -0.72 -21.48
C PRO A 47 6.36 -1.73 -21.81
N ASP A 48 6.70 -3.01 -21.96
CA ASP A 48 5.77 -4.09 -22.31
C ASP A 48 5.15 -4.76 -21.06
N THR A 49 5.44 -4.26 -19.84
CA THR A 49 4.92 -4.84 -18.61
C THR A 49 3.78 -3.99 -18.07
N LYS A 50 2.60 -4.59 -17.95
CA LYS A 50 1.45 -3.97 -17.32
C LYS A 50 1.55 -4.15 -15.78
N VAL A 51 1.53 -3.05 -15.03
CA VAL A 51 1.49 -3.08 -13.57
C VAL A 51 0.10 -2.70 -13.09
N THR A 52 -0.54 -3.59 -12.33
CA THR A 52 -1.78 -3.31 -11.60
C THR A 52 -1.48 -3.18 -10.11
N VAL A 53 -2.27 -2.38 -9.39
CA VAL A 53 -2.09 -2.19 -7.94
C VAL A 53 -3.39 -2.38 -7.18
N THR A 54 -3.31 -3.12 -6.08
CA THR A 54 -4.36 -3.20 -5.06
C THR A 54 -3.85 -2.52 -3.80
N LEU A 55 -4.51 -1.42 -3.42
CA LEU A 55 -4.14 -0.62 -2.24
C LEU A 55 -5.01 -0.99 -1.04
N GLY A 56 -4.40 -1.08 0.14
CA GLY A 56 -5.15 -1.40 1.37
C GLY A 56 -4.29 -1.37 2.63
N ALA A 57 -4.86 -1.79 3.76
CA ALA A 57 -4.08 -2.01 4.97
C ALA A 57 -3.23 -3.28 4.83
N SER A 58 -1.98 -3.25 5.32
CA SER A 58 -1.03 -4.35 5.16
C SER A 58 -1.57 -5.69 5.66
N GLY A 59 -2.27 -5.72 6.79
CA GLY A 59 -2.84 -6.95 7.34
C GLY A 59 -4.02 -7.47 6.51
N ALA A 60 -4.87 -6.59 5.98
CA ALA A 60 -5.97 -6.97 5.10
C ALA A 60 -5.44 -7.58 3.79
N LEU A 61 -4.43 -6.95 3.19
CA LEU A 61 -3.77 -7.47 1.98
C LEU A 61 -3.06 -8.80 2.25
N SER A 62 -2.34 -8.93 3.37
CA SER A 62 -1.73 -10.20 3.78
C SER A 62 -2.76 -11.32 3.91
N THR A 63 -3.94 -11.03 4.46
CA THR A 63 -5.04 -11.99 4.56
C THR A 63 -5.57 -12.38 3.18
N GLN A 64 -5.73 -11.42 2.26
CA GLN A 64 -6.15 -11.72 0.89
C GLN A 64 -5.16 -12.64 0.18
N ILE A 65 -3.86 -12.39 0.33
CA ILE A 65 -2.80 -13.23 -0.25
C ILE A 65 -2.88 -14.66 0.32
N LYS A 66 -3.03 -14.81 1.64
CA LYS A 66 -3.20 -16.13 2.28
C LYS A 66 -4.46 -16.86 1.79
N ASN A 67 -5.47 -16.12 1.36
CA ASN A 67 -6.71 -16.67 0.78
C ASN A 67 -6.64 -16.87 -0.74
N GLY A 68 -5.43 -16.75 -1.33
CA GLY A 68 -5.21 -17.07 -2.74
C GLY A 68 -5.34 -15.88 -3.71
N ALA A 69 -5.35 -14.64 -3.23
CA ALA A 69 -5.31 -13.49 -4.12
C ALA A 69 -3.99 -13.46 -4.92
N PRO A 70 -4.04 -13.19 -6.23
CA PRO A 70 -2.89 -13.30 -7.13
C PRO A 70 -1.98 -12.07 -6.99
N ALA A 71 -1.16 -12.03 -5.95
CA ALA A 71 -0.16 -10.99 -5.74
C ALA A 71 1.22 -11.48 -6.18
N ASP A 72 1.84 -10.77 -7.12
CA ASP A 72 3.22 -11.01 -7.55
C ASP A 72 4.21 -10.26 -6.66
N VAL A 73 3.82 -9.06 -6.19
CA VAL A 73 4.62 -8.23 -5.28
C VAL A 73 3.76 -7.76 -4.12
N PHE A 74 4.27 -7.89 -2.89
CA PHE A 74 3.62 -7.36 -1.70
C PHE A 74 4.48 -6.30 -1.02
N MET A 75 3.97 -5.08 -0.93
CA MET A 75 4.61 -3.92 -0.30
C MET A 75 3.84 -3.56 0.99
N ALA A 76 4.31 -4.05 2.12
CA ALA A 76 3.70 -3.75 3.42
C ALA A 76 4.32 -2.51 4.07
N ALA A 77 3.57 -1.86 4.96
CA ALA A 77 4.05 -0.72 5.74
C ALA A 77 4.90 -1.12 6.96
N ASN A 78 5.13 -2.42 7.19
CA ASN A 78 6.09 -2.93 8.17
C ASN A 78 6.57 -4.34 7.81
N MET A 79 7.66 -4.76 8.45
CA MET A 79 8.28 -6.06 8.21
C MET A 79 7.46 -7.24 8.71
N LYS A 80 6.56 -7.05 9.68
CA LYS A 80 5.79 -8.15 10.27
C LYS A 80 5.01 -8.92 9.23
N PHE A 81 4.18 -8.23 8.43
CA PHE A 81 3.26 -8.89 7.49
C PHE A 81 3.99 -9.59 6.34
N VAL A 82 5.11 -9.02 5.85
CA VAL A 82 5.90 -9.66 4.80
C VAL A 82 6.68 -10.86 5.32
N LYS A 83 7.22 -10.77 6.55
CA LYS A 83 7.88 -11.92 7.20
C LYS A 83 6.89 -13.04 7.50
N ASP A 84 5.71 -12.73 8.00
CA ASP A 84 4.65 -13.72 8.26
C ASP A 84 4.29 -14.52 6.98
N LEU A 85 4.29 -13.88 5.79
CA LEU A 85 4.07 -14.57 4.51
C LEU A 85 5.29 -15.38 4.06
N TYR A 86 6.49 -14.85 4.26
CA TYR A 86 7.72 -15.55 3.91
C TYR A 86 7.91 -16.81 4.76
N ASP A 87 7.69 -16.73 6.07
CA ASP A 87 7.87 -17.85 7.00
C ASP A 87 6.93 -19.03 6.68
N VAL A 88 5.72 -18.74 6.18
CA VAL A 88 4.75 -19.76 5.76
C VAL A 88 4.83 -20.09 4.25
N LYS A 89 5.89 -19.66 3.56
CA LYS A 89 6.20 -19.99 2.15
C LYS A 89 5.19 -19.45 1.12
N PHE A 90 4.45 -18.42 1.44
CA PHE A 90 3.66 -17.67 0.44
C PHE A 90 4.54 -16.72 -0.38
N ALA A 91 5.63 -16.20 0.19
CA ALA A 91 6.62 -15.40 -0.54
C ALA A 91 7.89 -16.23 -0.79
N VAL A 92 8.46 -16.09 -1.98
CA VAL A 92 9.66 -16.85 -2.43
C VAL A 92 10.97 -16.11 -2.18
N THR A 93 10.93 -14.81 -1.97
CA THR A 93 12.10 -13.96 -1.68
C THR A 93 12.07 -13.46 -0.25
N GLU A 94 13.25 -13.27 0.35
CA GLU A 94 13.35 -12.61 1.64
C GLU A 94 12.82 -11.16 1.56
N PRO A 95 12.09 -10.70 2.59
CA PRO A 95 11.61 -9.33 2.64
C PRO A 95 12.75 -8.33 2.75
N VAL A 96 12.66 -7.24 1.98
CA VAL A 96 13.61 -6.13 2.03
C VAL A 96 12.92 -4.84 2.47
N VAL A 97 13.67 -3.98 3.18
CA VAL A 97 13.19 -2.63 3.53
C VAL A 97 13.45 -1.72 2.33
N TYR A 98 12.39 -1.23 1.70
CA TYR A 98 12.47 -0.34 0.54
C TYR A 98 12.32 1.15 0.92
N ALA A 99 11.67 1.44 2.04
CA ALA A 99 11.49 2.79 2.56
C ALA A 99 11.21 2.77 4.06
N GLN A 100 11.38 3.90 4.73
CA GLN A 100 11.02 4.10 6.11
C GLN A 100 10.02 5.25 6.21
N GLY A 101 8.81 4.96 6.69
CA GLY A 101 7.78 5.95 6.95
C GLY A 101 7.89 6.57 8.34
N ALA A 102 7.28 7.72 8.52
CA ALA A 102 7.07 8.36 9.81
C ALA A 102 5.59 8.64 10.02
N LEU A 103 5.14 8.52 11.27
CA LEU A 103 3.79 8.91 11.65
C LEU A 103 3.71 10.43 11.77
N ALA A 104 2.70 11.03 11.15
CA ALA A 104 2.43 12.46 11.25
C ALA A 104 1.01 12.72 11.77
N LEU A 105 0.83 13.81 12.49
CA LEU A 105 -0.46 14.37 12.83
C LEU A 105 -0.83 15.41 11.78
N PHE A 106 -2.03 15.29 11.19
CA PHE A 106 -2.48 16.10 10.08
C PHE A 106 -3.88 16.66 10.32
N THR A 107 -4.09 17.91 9.95
CA THR A 107 -5.40 18.57 9.94
C THR A 107 -5.48 19.64 8.85
N ILE A 108 -6.70 19.91 8.39
CA ILE A 108 -7.06 21.10 7.57
C ILE A 108 -7.88 22.08 8.38
N ARG A 109 -8.09 21.81 9.67
CA ARG A 109 -8.84 22.66 10.59
C ARG A 109 -7.89 23.69 11.22
N ASP A 110 -8.44 24.73 11.79
CA ASP A 110 -7.69 25.71 12.59
C ASP A 110 -7.38 25.11 13.99
N ILE A 111 -6.44 24.19 14.01
CA ILE A 111 -5.96 23.48 15.19
C ILE A 111 -4.46 23.67 15.29
N ASP A 112 -4.00 24.22 16.41
CA ASP A 112 -2.58 24.40 16.68
C ASP A 112 -1.89 23.04 16.97
N LEU A 113 -1.13 22.56 15.99
CA LEU A 113 -0.33 21.34 16.10
C LEU A 113 1.04 21.56 16.75
N ALA A 114 1.42 22.77 17.15
CA ALA A 114 2.71 23.03 17.81
C ALA A 114 2.89 22.28 19.14
N LYS A 115 1.78 21.86 19.75
CA LYS A 115 1.77 20.98 20.95
C LYS A 115 2.11 19.51 20.63
N GLY A 116 2.39 19.19 19.36
CA GLY A 116 2.63 17.83 18.90
C GLY A 116 1.43 16.94 19.20
N ILE A 117 1.69 15.71 19.69
CA ILE A 117 0.63 14.73 19.95
C ILE A 117 -0.39 15.20 21.00
N ASN A 118 -0.02 16.08 21.91
CA ASN A 118 -0.94 16.62 22.91
C ASN A 118 -2.01 17.56 22.32
N ALA A 119 -1.85 18.00 21.07
CA ALA A 119 -2.85 18.79 20.36
C ALA A 119 -4.18 18.04 20.16
N VAL A 120 -4.19 16.71 20.29
CA VAL A 120 -5.40 15.92 20.14
C VAL A 120 -6.29 15.90 21.41
N GLU A 121 -5.80 16.37 22.55
CA GLU A 121 -6.61 16.44 23.77
C GLU A 121 -7.79 17.42 23.59
N GLY A 122 -8.99 16.94 23.88
CA GLY A 122 -10.23 17.72 23.75
C GLY A 122 -10.85 17.72 22.34
N LEU A 123 -10.19 17.16 21.34
CA LEU A 123 -10.78 16.97 20.00
C LEU A 123 -11.86 15.87 20.04
N LYS A 124 -12.86 15.99 19.16
CA LYS A 124 -14.03 15.10 19.13
C LYS A 124 -13.93 13.99 18.08
N ALA A 125 -13.07 14.17 17.08
CA ALA A 125 -12.97 13.25 15.96
C ALA A 125 -11.49 13.10 15.55
N ILE A 126 -10.87 11.96 15.93
CA ILE A 126 -9.46 11.65 15.66
C ILE A 126 -9.41 10.44 14.75
N ALA A 127 -9.09 10.63 13.48
CA ALA A 127 -9.01 9.56 12.50
C ALA A 127 -7.70 8.78 12.65
N ILE A 128 -7.80 7.47 12.83
CA ILE A 128 -6.67 6.54 12.96
C ILE A 128 -6.98 5.31 12.11
N ALA A 129 -6.01 4.80 11.35
CA ALA A 129 -6.18 3.52 10.69
C ALA A 129 -6.38 2.38 11.72
N ASN A 130 -7.14 1.34 11.38
CA ASN A 130 -7.40 0.23 12.29
C ASN A 130 -6.08 -0.42 12.77
N PRO A 131 -5.76 -0.39 14.07
CA PRO A 131 -4.49 -0.89 14.61
C PRO A 131 -4.29 -2.40 14.44
N GLU A 132 -5.36 -3.17 14.25
CA GLU A 132 -5.27 -4.62 14.05
C GLU A 132 -4.72 -4.97 12.66
N THR A 133 -5.01 -4.14 11.65
CA THR A 133 -4.68 -4.43 10.26
C THR A 133 -3.69 -3.45 9.64
N ALA A 134 -3.54 -2.24 10.21
CA ALA A 134 -2.71 -1.19 9.66
C ALA A 134 -1.55 -0.83 10.60
N PRO A 135 -0.28 -0.94 10.14
CA PRO A 135 0.89 -0.56 10.92
C PRO A 135 0.86 0.88 11.45
N TYR A 136 0.38 1.82 10.65
CA TYR A 136 0.23 3.22 11.07
C TYR A 136 -0.81 3.38 12.19
N GLY A 137 -1.91 2.62 12.14
CA GLY A 137 -2.89 2.62 13.22
C GLY A 137 -2.31 2.11 14.53
N LYS A 138 -1.53 1.03 14.47
CA LYS A 138 -0.81 0.51 15.64
C LYS A 138 0.17 1.55 16.19
N ALA A 139 0.96 2.19 15.33
CA ALA A 139 1.90 3.23 15.72
C ALA A 139 1.18 4.45 16.36
N SER A 140 0.01 4.83 15.85
CA SER A 140 -0.82 5.90 16.41
C SER A 140 -1.25 5.60 17.83
N ILE A 141 -1.78 4.40 18.09
CA ILE A 141 -2.19 3.97 19.44
C ILE A 141 -0.98 3.91 20.38
N GLU A 142 0.14 3.37 19.92
CA GLU A 142 1.38 3.31 20.71
C GLU A 142 1.89 4.72 21.05
N ALA A 143 1.84 5.65 20.11
CA ALA A 143 2.22 7.04 20.34
C ALA A 143 1.33 7.74 21.37
N LEU A 144 0.00 7.58 21.26
CA LEU A 144 -0.97 8.12 22.24
C LEU A 144 -0.78 7.53 23.63
N LYS A 145 -0.54 6.22 23.73
CA LYS A 145 -0.25 5.54 25.01
C LYS A 145 1.08 6.02 25.60
N LYS A 146 2.12 6.16 24.79
CA LYS A 146 3.42 6.66 25.23
C LYS A 146 3.34 8.11 25.75
N ALA A 147 2.47 8.92 25.15
CA ALA A 147 2.19 10.29 25.61
C ALA A 147 1.29 10.35 26.85
N GLY A 148 0.71 9.22 27.31
CA GLY A 148 -0.19 9.16 28.45
C GLY A 148 -1.56 9.81 28.24
N ILE A 149 -1.98 9.96 26.97
CA ILE A 149 -3.23 10.63 26.63
C ILE A 149 -4.27 9.71 25.98
N TYR A 150 -3.92 8.45 25.71
CA TYR A 150 -4.82 7.50 25.03
C TYR A 150 -6.18 7.40 25.71
N ASP A 151 -6.22 7.16 27.02
CA ASP A 151 -7.46 6.96 27.79
C ASP A 151 -8.37 8.21 27.78
N LYS A 152 -7.79 9.39 27.58
CA LYS A 152 -8.55 10.65 27.49
C LYS A 152 -9.24 10.82 26.14
N VAL A 153 -8.65 10.25 25.07
CA VAL A 153 -9.08 10.47 23.68
C VAL A 153 -9.67 9.25 23.00
N GLU A 154 -9.54 8.06 23.60
CA GLU A 154 -9.97 6.78 23.02
C GLU A 154 -11.39 6.81 22.47
N LYS A 155 -12.34 7.37 23.22
CA LYS A 155 -13.76 7.48 22.83
C LYS A 155 -13.99 8.40 21.60
N ASN A 156 -13.01 9.21 21.26
CA ASN A 156 -13.07 10.16 20.15
C ASN A 156 -12.28 9.64 18.92
N VAL A 157 -11.68 8.45 19.03
CA VAL A 157 -10.98 7.78 17.93
C VAL A 157 -11.97 7.20 16.94
N ILE A 158 -11.78 7.52 15.68
CA ILE A 158 -12.52 6.96 14.54
C ILE A 158 -11.57 6.04 13.78
N LEU A 159 -11.93 4.75 13.71
CA LEU A 159 -11.14 3.74 13.04
C LEU A 159 -11.46 3.71 11.54
N ALA A 160 -10.45 3.98 10.73
CA ALA A 160 -10.48 3.85 9.28
C ALA A 160 -9.93 2.48 8.84
N LYS A 161 -10.40 1.95 7.72
CA LYS A 161 -9.95 0.65 7.18
C LYS A 161 -8.48 0.65 6.76
N SER A 162 -7.94 1.81 6.37
CA SER A 162 -6.56 2.00 5.94
C SER A 162 -6.05 3.39 6.28
N ILE A 163 -4.75 3.62 6.14
CA ILE A 163 -4.17 4.97 6.32
C ILE A 163 -4.67 5.96 5.27
N GLY A 164 -4.95 5.52 4.04
CA GLY A 164 -5.56 6.35 3.01
C GLY A 164 -6.97 6.81 3.38
N GLU A 165 -7.78 5.94 4.00
CA GLU A 165 -9.10 6.33 4.51
C GLU A 165 -8.99 7.26 5.72
N ALA A 166 -8.02 7.06 6.62
CA ALA A 166 -7.77 7.97 7.74
C ALA A 166 -7.43 9.39 7.25
N LEU A 167 -6.61 9.51 6.20
CA LEU A 167 -6.35 10.78 5.54
C LEU A 167 -7.63 11.38 4.94
N SER A 168 -8.44 10.58 4.25
CA SER A 168 -9.71 11.05 3.67
C SER A 168 -10.67 11.57 4.74
N GLN A 169 -10.73 10.91 5.91
CA GLN A 169 -11.52 11.38 7.05
C GLN A 169 -10.97 12.69 7.64
N ALA A 170 -9.64 12.83 7.75
CA ALA A 170 -9.01 14.08 8.20
C ALA A 170 -9.24 15.25 7.25
N LEU A 171 -9.33 14.97 5.94
CA LEU A 171 -9.65 15.96 4.91
C LEU A 171 -11.14 16.38 4.89
N SER A 172 -12.05 15.58 5.44
CA SER A 172 -13.50 15.81 5.30
C SER A 172 -14.23 15.98 6.61
N ALA A 173 -14.12 15.05 7.54
CA ALA A 173 -15.00 14.92 8.69
C ALA A 173 -14.28 14.99 10.05
N ALA A 174 -13.07 14.45 10.16
CA ALA A 174 -12.35 14.42 11.43
C ALA A 174 -11.69 15.77 11.74
N ASP A 175 -11.42 16.00 13.03
CA ASP A 175 -10.67 17.17 13.49
C ASP A 175 -9.19 17.04 13.08
N VAL A 176 -8.63 15.83 13.29
CA VAL A 176 -7.26 15.47 12.91
C VAL A 176 -7.19 14.03 12.42
N GLY A 177 -6.12 13.68 11.72
CA GLY A 177 -5.77 12.31 11.38
C GLY A 177 -4.32 11.99 11.70
N PHE A 178 -4.06 10.78 12.16
CA PHE A 178 -2.73 10.20 12.19
C PHE A 178 -2.46 9.53 10.84
N ILE A 179 -1.45 10.01 10.14
CA ILE A 179 -1.11 9.59 8.76
C ILE A 179 0.36 9.23 8.62
#